data_556d855b90218706843c16c4d711f86e
#
_entry.id   556d855b90218706843c16c4d711f86e
#
_cell.length_a   1.000
_cell.length_b   1.000
_cell.length_c   1.000
_cell.angle_alpha   90.00
_cell.angle_beta   90.00
_cell.angle_gamma   90.00
#
_symmetry.space_group_name_H-M   'P 1'
#
loop_
_entity.id
_entity.type
_entity.pdbx_description
1 polymer ?
#
loop_
_entity_poly.entity_id
_entity_poly.type
_entity_poly.pdbx_seq_one_letter_code
_entity_poly.pdbx_strand_id
1 'polypeptide(L)' 'MVILTRPSGENARVAARLAAHGIASHELPCVELRALEDPAPLRDAVRALTPDDLLIITSRAGARAVAAALDGRPCA' A
#
# COMPACT_ATOMS: atom_id res chain seq x y z
N MET A 1 -21.70 0.32 -15.87
CA MET A 1 -20.88 1.24 -15.06
C MET A 1 -20.06 0.45 -14.05
N VAL A 2 -18.81 0.81 -13.85
CA VAL A 2 -17.93 0.22 -12.85
C VAL A 2 -17.75 1.21 -11.70
N ILE A 3 -17.81 0.72 -10.46
CA ILE A 3 -17.55 1.53 -9.27
C ILE A 3 -16.18 1.13 -8.71
N LEU A 4 -15.31 2.14 -8.50
CA LEU A 4 -13.96 1.96 -8.00
C LEU A 4 -13.90 2.41 -6.55
N THR A 5 -13.56 1.50 -5.65
CA THR A 5 -13.64 1.70 -4.20
C THR A 5 -12.30 1.81 -3.48
N ARG A 6 -11.19 1.83 -4.22
CA ARG A 6 -9.86 1.98 -3.64
C ARG A 6 -9.70 3.35 -2.98
N PRO A 7 -8.68 3.54 -2.15
CA PRO A 7 -8.42 4.84 -1.52
C PRO A 7 -8.35 5.98 -2.53
N SER A 8 -8.70 7.17 -2.09
CA SER A 8 -8.65 8.38 -2.92
C SER A 8 -7.26 8.55 -3.55
N GLY A 9 -7.24 8.88 -4.83
CA GLY A 9 -6.00 9.02 -5.61
C GLY A 9 -5.49 7.74 -6.26
N GLU A 10 -6.02 6.57 -5.88
CA GLU A 10 -5.58 5.29 -6.45
C GLU A 10 -6.53 4.76 -7.53
N ASN A 11 -7.67 5.41 -7.73
CA ASN A 11 -8.67 4.99 -8.70
C ASN A 11 -8.44 5.57 -10.10
N ALA A 12 -7.75 6.70 -10.21
CA ALA A 12 -7.62 7.44 -11.46
C ALA A 12 -6.97 6.62 -12.59
N ARG A 13 -5.95 5.84 -12.27
CA ARG A 13 -5.27 5.00 -13.28
C ARG A 13 -6.20 3.93 -13.83
N VAL A 14 -6.96 3.29 -12.95
CA VAL A 14 -7.91 2.25 -13.36
C VAL A 14 -9.06 2.87 -14.14
N ALA A 15 -9.57 4.02 -13.70
CA ALA A 15 -10.62 4.75 -14.41
C ALA A 15 -10.17 5.13 -15.84
N ALA A 16 -8.94 5.61 -15.99
CA ALA A 16 -8.39 5.97 -17.29
C ALA A 16 -8.27 4.75 -18.21
N ARG A 17 -7.85 3.61 -17.71
CA ARG A 17 -7.74 2.37 -18.49
C ARG A 17 -9.12 1.85 -18.89
N LEU A 18 -10.10 1.94 -18.03
CA LEU A 18 -11.49 1.58 -18.36
C LEU A 18 -12.06 2.50 -19.43
N ALA A 19 -11.82 3.81 -19.30
CA ALA A 19 -12.27 4.78 -20.30
C ALA A 19 -11.67 4.52 -21.68
N ALA A 20 -10.41 4.09 -21.76
CA ALA A 20 -9.75 3.71 -23.01
C ALA A 20 -10.46 2.55 -23.70
N HIS A 21 -11.19 1.72 -22.96
CA HIS A 21 -12.00 0.62 -23.49
C HIS A 21 -13.49 0.98 -23.63
N GLY A 22 -13.84 2.25 -23.49
CA GLY A 22 -15.23 2.71 -23.58
C GLY A 22 -16.08 2.35 -22.36
N ILE A 23 -15.46 2.03 -21.24
CA ILE A 23 -16.18 1.65 -20.00
C ILE A 23 -16.24 2.84 -19.06
N ALA A 24 -17.47 3.25 -18.71
CA ALA A 24 -17.67 4.32 -17.72
C ALA A 24 -17.42 3.79 -16.31
N SER A 25 -16.79 4.61 -15.47
CA SER A 25 -16.54 4.28 -14.07
C SER A 25 -16.88 5.46 -13.17
N HIS A 26 -17.13 5.16 -11.90
CA HIS A 26 -17.34 6.15 -10.86
C HIS A 26 -16.42 5.82 -9.68
N GLU A 27 -15.67 6.83 -9.22
CA GLU A 27 -14.79 6.66 -8.07
C GLU A 27 -15.60 6.92 -6.80
N LEU A 28 -15.62 5.90 -5.93
CA LEU A 28 -16.28 5.98 -4.63
C LEU A 28 -15.33 5.39 -3.59
N PRO A 29 -14.32 6.16 -3.14
CA PRO A 29 -13.35 5.66 -2.19
C PRO A 29 -14.01 5.19 -0.90
N CYS A 30 -13.82 3.91 -0.55
CA CYS A 30 -14.37 3.29 0.66
C CYS A 30 -13.30 3.00 1.71
N VAL A 31 -12.03 3.20 1.37
CA VAL A 31 -10.89 2.92 2.23
C VAL A 31 -10.05 4.16 2.36
N GLU A 32 -9.61 4.44 3.57
CA GLU A 32 -8.66 5.52 3.85
C GLU A 32 -7.37 4.91 4.40
N LEU A 33 -6.23 5.29 3.81
CA LEU A 33 -4.92 4.87 4.29
C LEU A 33 -4.38 5.94 5.23
N ARG A 34 -4.03 5.53 6.45
CA ARG A 34 -3.42 6.40 7.44
C ARG A 34 -2.07 5.85 7.86
N ALA A 35 -1.10 6.74 8.00
CA ALA A 35 0.18 6.38 8.60
C ALA A 35 -0.03 6.00 10.07
N LEU A 36 0.81 5.09 10.57
CA LEU A 36 0.80 4.73 11.98
C LEU A 36 1.17 5.96 12.82
N GLU A 37 0.45 6.18 13.92
CA GLU A 37 0.79 7.25 14.86
C GLU A 37 2.14 7.00 15.51
N ASP A 38 2.40 5.74 15.87
CA ASP A 38 3.68 5.31 16.42
C ASP A 38 4.30 4.24 15.50
N PRO A 39 5.37 4.58 14.78
CA PRO A 39 6.04 3.64 13.88
C PRO A 39 6.94 2.63 14.59
N ALA A 40 7.18 2.79 15.90
CA ALA A 40 8.14 1.96 16.62
C ALA A 40 7.83 0.46 16.59
N PRO A 41 6.57 -0.01 16.80
CA PRO A 41 6.27 -1.43 16.75
C PRO A 41 6.63 -2.08 15.41
N LEU A 42 6.31 -1.42 14.29
CA LEU A 42 6.66 -1.91 12.96
C LEU A 42 8.17 -1.92 12.75
N ARG A 43 8.83 -0.82 13.11
CA ARG A 43 10.28 -0.69 12.99
C ARG A 43 11.00 -1.77 13.79
N ASP A 44 10.59 -1.99 15.02
CA ASP A 44 11.21 -2.98 15.90
C ASP A 44 10.99 -4.41 15.38
N ALA A 45 9.78 -4.70 14.90
CA ALA A 45 9.47 -5.99 14.32
C ALA A 45 10.31 -6.28 13.07
N VAL A 46 10.43 -5.30 12.17
CA VAL A 46 11.22 -5.44 10.93
C VAL A 46 12.70 -5.62 11.25
N ARG A 47 13.23 -4.87 12.23
CA ARG A 47 14.65 -4.96 12.62
C ARG A 47 14.97 -6.25 13.36
N ALA A 48 13.98 -6.91 13.94
CA ALA A 48 14.14 -8.19 14.61
C ALA A 48 14.12 -9.39 13.66
N LEU A 49 13.82 -9.19 12.37
CA LEU A 49 13.81 -10.27 11.39
C LEU A 49 15.19 -10.90 11.24
N THR A 50 15.20 -12.22 11.12
CA THR A 50 16.41 -13.02 10.87
C THR A 50 16.34 -13.67 9.49
N PRO A 51 17.43 -14.26 8.97
CA PRO A 51 17.39 -14.96 7.69
C PRO A 51 16.39 -16.13 7.63
N ASP A 52 15.96 -16.64 8.79
CA ASP A 52 14.98 -17.73 8.86
C ASP A 52 13.54 -17.23 8.80
N ASP A 53 13.33 -15.93 8.89
CA ASP A 53 12.01 -15.32 8.85
C ASP A 53 11.59 -14.97 7.44
N LEU A 54 10.27 -14.91 7.21
CA LEU A 54 9.67 -14.52 5.95
C LEU A 54 8.80 -13.28 6.16
N LEU A 55 9.09 -12.22 5.42
CA LEU A 55 8.27 -11.02 5.41
C LEU A 55 7.37 -11.01 4.17
N ILE A 56 6.06 -10.97 4.39
CA ILE A 56 5.08 -10.95 3.31
C ILE A 56 4.49 -9.55 3.20
N ILE A 57 4.63 -8.94 2.03
CA ILE A 57 4.09 -7.62 1.73
C ILE A 57 3.02 -7.77 0.65
N THR A 58 1.81 -7.32 0.93
CA THR A 58 0.66 -7.51 0.04
C THR A 58 0.17 -6.22 -0.63
N SER A 59 0.79 -5.08 -0.35
CA SER A 59 0.37 -3.79 -0.90
C SER A 59 1.54 -2.83 -1.06
N ARG A 60 1.36 -1.82 -1.91
CA ARG A 60 2.34 -0.74 -2.06
C ARG A 60 2.48 0.09 -0.78
N ALA A 61 1.37 0.32 -0.08
CA ALA A 61 1.39 1.04 1.19
C ALA A 61 2.20 0.27 2.23
N GLY A 62 2.03 -1.05 2.30
CA GLY A 62 2.83 -1.92 3.17
C GLY A 62 4.31 -1.88 2.80
N ALA A 63 4.65 -1.92 1.51
CA ALA A 63 6.03 -1.85 1.05
C ALA A 63 6.68 -0.52 1.45
N ARG A 64 5.97 0.60 1.29
CA ARG A 64 6.48 1.92 1.70
C ARG A 64 6.69 2.01 3.20
N ALA A 65 5.77 1.45 3.99
CA ALA A 65 5.88 1.45 5.43
C ALA A 65 7.10 0.65 5.90
N VAL A 66 7.34 -0.52 5.30
CA VAL A 66 8.51 -1.36 5.61
C VAL A 66 9.80 -0.65 5.19
N ALA A 67 9.83 -0.05 4.00
CA ALA A 67 11.00 0.69 3.53
C ALA A 67 11.36 1.85 4.47
N ALA A 68 10.35 2.59 4.94
CA ALA A 68 10.55 3.66 5.90
C ALA A 68 11.07 3.12 7.25
N ALA A 69 10.55 1.96 7.70
CA ALA A 69 10.98 1.34 8.94
C ALA A 69 12.43 0.84 8.88
N LEU A 70 12.87 0.39 7.70
CA LEU A 70 14.26 -0.05 7.48
C LEU A 70 15.24 1.13 7.46
N ASP A 71 14.78 2.31 7.05
CA ASP A 71 15.58 3.54 6.98
C ASP A 71 16.90 3.34 6.25
N GLY A 72 16.83 2.69 5.07
CA GLY A 72 18.00 2.40 4.23
C GLY A 72 18.84 1.21 4.68
N ARG A 73 18.45 0.52 5.75
CA ARG A 73 19.15 -0.67 6.24
C ARG A 73 18.61 -1.92 5.54
N PRO A 74 19.46 -2.88 5.16
CA PRO A 74 18.97 -4.13 4.59
C PRO A 74 18.26 -4.97 5.66
N CYS A 75 17.26 -5.75 5.23
CA CYS A 75 16.73 -6.84 6.02
C CYS A 75 17.82 -7.91 6.18
N ALA A 76 17.93 -8.41 7.38
CA ALA A 76 18.90 -9.46 7.67
C ALA A 76 18.60 -10.76 6.91
#